data_57775f2cf392d65b666b5524487bd5d1
#
_entry.id   57775f2cf392d65b666b5524487bd5d1
#
_cell.length_a   1.000
_cell.length_b   1.000
_cell.length_c   1.000
_cell.angle_alpha   90.00
_cell.angle_beta   90.00
_cell.angle_gamma   90.00
#
_symmetry.space_group_name_H-M   'P 1'
#
loop_
_entity.id
_entity.type
_entity.pdbx_description
1 polymer ?
#
loop_
_entity_poly.entity_id
_entity_poly.type
_entity_poly.pdbx_seq_one_letter_code
_entity_poly.pdbx_strand_id
1 'polypeptide(L)'
;MEISNQKRSKQIKKTFNLTGIVIVLVGLIFLWLKQDTAVLITAGVFAVYVGIAQFANLCYVYFNTENGKVLIRYYPVISILKKEYETIEFAHSALVNFNIEKAMGFADLTIAIRTKRGIAEYPSISLAALSKAEISEISLALSEIMRNK
;
A
#
# COMPACT_ATOMS: atom_id res chain seq x y z
N MET A 1 1.35 17.84 10.57
CA MET A 1 2.29 17.15 9.65
C MET A 1 1.48 16.31 8.69
N GLU A 2 1.76 16.43 7.38
CA GLU A 2 1.03 15.73 6.32
C GLU A 2 2.01 14.98 5.42
N ILE A 3 1.77 13.68 5.20
CA ILE A 3 2.56 12.82 4.31
C ILE A 3 1.62 12.12 3.34
N SER A 4 1.93 12.14 2.06
CA SER A 4 1.12 11.50 1.03
C SER A 4 1.97 10.99 -0.13
N ASN A 5 1.86 9.71 -0.44
CA ASN A 5 2.53 9.10 -1.59
C ASN A 5 1.69 9.16 -2.89
N GLN A 6 0.77 10.13 -3.01
CA GLN A 6 -0.18 10.21 -4.14
C GLN A 6 0.49 10.22 -5.52
N LYS A 7 1.58 10.98 -5.68
CA LYS A 7 2.29 11.07 -6.97
C LYS A 7 2.89 9.69 -7.34
N ARG A 8 3.54 9.04 -6.37
CA ARG A 8 4.14 7.71 -6.56
C ARG A 8 3.09 6.64 -6.84
N SER A 9 1.98 6.64 -6.10
CA SER A 9 0.87 5.70 -6.31
C SER A 9 0.24 5.85 -7.70
N LYS A 10 0.03 7.09 -8.18
CA LYS A 10 -0.43 7.34 -9.56
C LYS A 10 0.57 6.82 -10.60
N GLN A 11 1.87 7.01 -10.38
CA GLN A 11 2.91 6.53 -11.27
C GLN A 11 2.97 5.00 -11.30
N ILE A 12 2.94 4.34 -10.14
CA ILE A 12 2.89 2.88 -10.02
C ILE A 12 1.71 2.32 -10.82
N LYS A 13 0.51 2.89 -10.62
CA LYS A 13 -0.69 2.47 -11.35
C LYS A 13 -0.56 2.67 -12.86
N LYS A 14 -0.01 3.83 -13.29
CA LYS A 14 0.19 4.12 -14.72
C LYS A 14 1.17 3.10 -15.34
N THR A 15 2.31 2.86 -14.67
CA THR A 15 3.32 1.90 -15.15
C THR A 15 2.74 0.49 -15.19
N PHE A 16 2.03 0.07 -14.15
CA PHE A 16 1.38 -1.24 -14.12
C PHE A 16 0.41 -1.42 -15.29
N ASN A 17 -0.49 -0.48 -15.52
CA ASN A 17 -1.45 -0.56 -16.62
C ASN A 17 -0.75 -0.59 -17.98
N LEU A 18 0.26 0.29 -18.18
CA LEU A 18 1.00 0.35 -19.45
C LEU A 18 1.73 -0.96 -19.74
N THR A 19 2.43 -1.51 -18.76
CA THR A 19 3.14 -2.80 -18.92
C THR A 19 2.15 -3.94 -19.19
N GLY A 20 1.02 -3.97 -18.47
CA GLY A 20 -0.04 -4.96 -18.72
C GLY A 20 -0.60 -4.89 -20.14
N ILE A 21 -0.86 -3.68 -20.65
CA ILE A 21 -1.31 -3.48 -22.05
C ILE A 21 -0.27 -4.01 -23.04
N VAL A 22 1.02 -3.73 -22.83
CA VAL A 22 2.09 -4.21 -23.71
C VAL A 22 2.14 -5.74 -23.75
N ILE A 23 2.05 -6.41 -22.58
CA ILE A 23 2.05 -7.89 -22.52
C ILE A 23 0.83 -8.45 -23.28
N VAL A 24 -0.35 -7.87 -23.11
CA VAL A 24 -1.56 -8.30 -23.84
C VAL A 24 -1.40 -8.11 -25.34
N LEU A 25 -0.89 -6.97 -25.80
CA LEU A 25 -0.65 -6.72 -27.23
C LEU A 25 0.33 -7.73 -27.82
N VAL A 26 1.40 -8.07 -27.13
CA VAL A 26 2.36 -9.11 -27.56
C VAL A 26 1.65 -10.47 -27.69
N GLY A 27 0.80 -10.82 -26.73
CA GLY A 27 0.01 -12.05 -26.79
C GLY A 27 -0.93 -12.09 -28.00
N LEU A 28 -1.59 -10.96 -28.33
CA LEU A 28 -2.46 -10.84 -29.50
C LEU A 28 -1.69 -10.97 -30.82
N ILE A 29 -0.46 -10.45 -30.90
CA ILE A 29 0.41 -10.64 -32.06
C ILE A 29 0.74 -12.12 -32.26
N PHE A 30 1.12 -12.84 -31.21
CA PHE A 30 1.40 -14.27 -31.29
C PHE A 30 0.15 -15.09 -31.66
N LEU A 31 -1.02 -14.70 -31.17
CA LEU A 31 -2.29 -15.32 -31.56
C LEU A 31 -2.54 -15.14 -33.06
N TRP A 32 -2.30 -13.93 -33.59
CA TRP A 32 -2.45 -13.66 -35.02
C TRP A 32 -1.47 -14.45 -35.89
N LEU A 33 -0.23 -14.64 -35.39
CA LEU A 33 0.79 -15.47 -36.03
C LEU A 33 0.56 -16.99 -35.87
N LYS A 34 -0.52 -17.40 -35.20
CA LYS A 34 -0.86 -18.81 -34.90
C LYS A 34 0.24 -19.56 -34.16
N GLN A 35 0.94 -18.86 -33.27
CA GLN A 35 1.98 -19.43 -32.41
C GLN A 35 1.44 -19.79 -31.03
N ASP A 36 0.71 -20.88 -30.92
CA ASP A 36 -0.01 -21.28 -29.69
C ASP A 36 0.90 -21.40 -28.46
N THR A 37 2.10 -21.95 -28.63
CA THR A 37 3.08 -22.04 -27.52
C THR A 37 3.50 -20.65 -27.01
N ALA A 38 3.72 -19.70 -27.90
CA ALA A 38 4.09 -18.32 -27.50
C ALA A 38 2.93 -17.61 -26.80
N VAL A 39 1.70 -17.88 -27.21
CA VAL A 39 0.48 -17.36 -26.55
C VAL A 39 0.40 -17.88 -25.12
N LEU A 40 0.60 -19.20 -24.88
CA LEU A 40 0.60 -19.81 -23.56
C LEU A 40 1.69 -19.23 -22.65
N ILE A 41 2.90 -19.04 -23.17
CA ILE A 41 4.01 -18.42 -22.43
C ILE A 41 3.64 -16.99 -22.04
N THR A 42 3.10 -16.20 -22.96
CA THR A 42 2.71 -14.80 -22.71
C THR A 42 1.58 -14.72 -21.66
N ALA A 43 0.60 -15.63 -21.72
CA ALA A 43 -0.44 -15.73 -20.70
C ALA A 43 0.13 -16.08 -19.32
N GLY A 44 1.08 -17.00 -19.24
CA GLY A 44 1.81 -17.34 -18.02
C GLY A 44 2.58 -16.15 -17.45
N VAL A 45 3.31 -15.41 -18.28
CA VAL A 45 4.02 -14.17 -17.88
C VAL A 45 3.05 -13.14 -17.34
N PHE A 46 1.89 -12.95 -17.98
CA PHE A 46 0.87 -12.03 -17.52
C PHE A 46 0.30 -12.44 -16.16
N ALA A 47 0.01 -13.72 -15.95
CA ALA A 47 -0.47 -14.23 -14.68
C ALA A 47 0.53 -14.01 -13.54
N VAL A 48 1.82 -14.29 -13.78
CA VAL A 48 2.90 -14.02 -12.82
C VAL A 48 3.04 -12.53 -12.53
N TYR A 49 2.98 -11.68 -13.57
CA TYR A 49 3.04 -10.23 -13.43
C TYR A 49 1.92 -9.69 -12.52
N VAL A 50 0.69 -10.13 -12.74
CA VAL A 50 -0.45 -9.75 -11.90
C VAL A 50 -0.29 -10.31 -10.48
N GLY A 51 0.16 -11.55 -10.33
CA GLY A 51 0.43 -12.18 -9.04
C GLY A 51 1.44 -11.40 -8.20
N ILE A 52 2.59 -11.04 -8.78
CA ILE A 52 3.61 -10.22 -8.10
C ILE A 52 3.03 -8.88 -7.64
N ALA A 53 2.23 -8.22 -8.48
CA ALA A 53 1.62 -6.95 -8.15
C ALA A 53 0.62 -7.03 -6.98
N GLN A 54 -0.11 -8.14 -6.85
CA GLN A 54 -0.99 -8.42 -5.72
C GLN A 54 -0.20 -8.74 -4.44
N PHE A 55 0.86 -9.54 -4.55
CA PHE A 55 1.72 -9.87 -3.41
C PHE A 55 2.45 -8.64 -2.84
N ALA A 56 2.87 -7.71 -3.70
CA ALA A 56 3.55 -6.49 -3.27
C ALA A 56 2.67 -5.57 -2.42
N ASN A 57 1.35 -5.77 -2.45
CA ASN A 57 0.35 -5.03 -1.67
C ASN A 57 0.65 -3.52 -1.57
N LEU A 58 0.94 -2.89 -2.72
CA LEU A 58 1.31 -1.49 -2.77
C LEU A 58 0.10 -0.61 -2.45
N CYS A 59 0.15 0.10 -1.32
CA CYS A 59 -0.93 0.96 -0.86
C CYS A 59 -0.65 2.44 -1.10
N TYR A 60 -1.69 3.17 -1.52
CA TYR A 60 -1.73 4.60 -1.30
C TYR A 60 -1.90 4.83 0.20
N VAL A 61 -1.10 5.73 0.76
CA VAL A 61 -1.19 6.12 2.16
C VAL A 61 -1.20 7.64 2.27
N TYR A 62 -2.17 8.14 3.00
CA TYR A 62 -2.25 9.53 3.44
C TYR A 62 -2.21 9.54 4.96
N PHE A 63 -1.24 10.22 5.52
CA PHE A 63 -1.02 10.33 6.96
C PHE A 63 -1.04 11.80 7.37
N ASN A 64 -1.87 12.15 8.36
CA ASN A 64 -1.95 13.50 8.91
C ASN A 64 -2.05 13.45 10.43
N THR A 65 -1.29 14.34 11.12
CA THR A 65 -1.28 14.47 12.58
C THR A 65 -1.58 15.91 13.00
N GLU A 66 -2.73 16.44 12.62
CA GLU A 66 -3.15 17.78 12.99
C GLU A 66 -4.26 17.78 14.04
N ASN A 67 -4.41 18.88 14.76
CA ASN A 67 -5.49 19.11 15.72
C ASN A 67 -5.60 18.04 16.83
N GLY A 68 -4.49 17.45 17.25
CA GLY A 68 -4.48 16.42 18.29
C GLY A 68 -5.06 15.06 17.87
N LYS A 69 -5.21 14.84 16.55
CA LYS A 69 -5.71 13.59 15.98
C LYS A 69 -4.70 13.03 14.97
N VAL A 70 -4.70 11.72 14.84
CA VAL A 70 -4.03 11.00 13.75
C VAL A 70 -5.11 10.54 12.77
N LEU A 71 -4.93 10.89 11.50
CA LEU A 71 -5.76 10.47 10.39
C LEU A 71 -4.90 9.70 9.39
N ILE A 72 -5.25 8.45 9.14
CA ILE A 72 -4.61 7.60 8.14
C ILE A 72 -5.67 7.13 7.16
N ARG A 73 -5.47 7.43 5.88
CA ARG A 73 -6.29 6.90 4.79
C ARG A 73 -5.44 6.06 3.90
N TYR A 74 -5.90 4.86 3.58
CA TYR A 74 -5.16 3.97 2.71
C TYR A 74 -6.07 3.14 1.82
N TYR A 75 -5.55 2.74 0.68
CA TYR A 75 -6.19 1.80 -0.25
C TYR A 75 -5.14 1.16 -1.16
N PRO A 76 -5.37 -0.08 -1.62
CA PRO A 76 -4.46 -0.74 -2.54
C PRO A 76 -4.44 0.00 -3.89
N VAL A 77 -3.23 0.31 -4.38
CA VAL A 77 -3.02 1.01 -5.67
C VAL A 77 -3.43 0.12 -6.83
N ILE A 78 -3.10 -1.17 -6.72
CA ILE A 78 -3.41 -2.21 -7.70
C ILE A 78 -4.40 -3.16 -7.05
N SER A 79 -5.66 -3.05 -7.41
CA SER A 79 -6.73 -3.95 -6.96
C SER A 79 -7.54 -4.41 -8.16
N ILE A 80 -7.72 -5.73 -8.29
CA ILE A 80 -8.52 -6.36 -9.35
C ILE A 80 -10.00 -6.35 -8.96
N LEU A 81 -10.31 -6.53 -7.67
CA LEU A 81 -11.68 -6.78 -7.22
C LEU A 81 -12.42 -5.50 -6.82
N LYS A 82 -11.95 -4.76 -5.85
CA LYS A 82 -12.64 -3.56 -5.35
C LYS A 82 -11.65 -2.61 -4.68
N LYS A 83 -11.82 -1.31 -4.90
CA LYS A 83 -11.12 -0.30 -4.11
C LYS A 83 -11.92 -0.11 -2.81
N GLU A 84 -11.43 -0.67 -1.74
CA GLU A 84 -11.90 -0.32 -0.41
C GLU A 84 -10.99 0.79 0.13
N TYR A 85 -11.62 1.95 0.39
CA TYR A 85 -10.95 3.06 1.06
C TYR A 85 -11.12 2.83 2.55
N GLU A 86 -10.02 2.62 3.23
CA GLU A 86 -10.02 2.52 4.67
C GLU A 86 -9.52 3.82 5.29
N THR A 87 -10.17 4.23 6.37
CA THR A 87 -9.82 5.43 7.13
C THR A 87 -9.73 5.07 8.59
N ILE A 88 -8.59 5.35 9.19
CA ILE A 88 -8.34 5.21 10.62
C ILE A 88 -8.18 6.62 11.17
N GLU A 89 -9.04 7.01 12.13
CA GLU A 89 -8.96 8.29 12.83
C GLU A 89 -9.03 8.05 14.34
N PHE A 90 -8.07 8.60 15.07
CA PHE A 90 -8.05 8.53 16.54
C PHE A 90 -7.34 9.75 17.13
N ALA A 91 -7.69 10.08 18.39
CA ALA A 91 -7.01 11.12 19.14
C ALA A 91 -5.59 10.69 19.55
N HIS A 92 -4.65 11.62 19.66
CA HIS A 92 -3.29 11.33 20.14
C HIS A 92 -3.31 10.59 21.48
N SER A 93 -4.23 10.96 22.40
CA SER A 93 -4.38 10.31 23.68
C SER A 93 -4.81 8.83 23.60
N ALA A 94 -5.41 8.41 22.51
CA ALA A 94 -5.85 7.03 22.32
C ALA A 94 -4.73 6.10 21.83
N LEU A 95 -3.66 6.60 21.23
CA LEU A 95 -2.55 5.78 20.74
C LEU A 95 -1.91 5.02 21.92
N VAL A 96 -1.88 3.70 21.89
CA VAL A 96 -1.25 2.86 22.93
C VAL A 96 0.12 2.41 22.47
N ASN A 97 0.21 1.90 21.26
CA ASN A 97 1.44 1.39 20.68
C ASN A 97 1.37 1.45 19.16
N PHE A 98 2.51 1.45 18.51
CA PHE A 98 2.63 1.21 17.08
C PHE A 98 3.87 0.36 16.80
N ASN A 99 3.84 -0.41 15.73
CA ASN A 99 4.96 -1.20 15.27
C ASN A 99 5.13 -1.03 13.76
N ILE A 100 6.37 -0.87 13.31
CA ILE A 100 6.72 -0.87 11.88
C ILE A 100 7.62 -2.07 11.63
N GLU A 101 7.03 -3.13 11.09
CA GLU A 101 7.76 -4.33 10.71
C GLU A 101 8.34 -4.16 9.31
N LYS A 102 9.61 -4.49 9.16
CA LYS A 102 10.32 -4.47 7.88
C LYS A 102 10.72 -5.89 7.51
N ALA A 103 10.14 -6.41 6.45
CA ALA A 103 10.45 -7.73 5.93
C ALA A 103 10.65 -7.67 4.41
N MET A 104 11.69 -8.28 3.88
CA MET A 104 11.98 -8.42 2.43
C MET A 104 11.91 -7.10 1.62
N GLY A 105 12.23 -5.96 2.25
CA GLY A 105 12.15 -4.65 1.60
C GLY A 105 10.78 -3.96 1.66
N PHE A 106 9.78 -4.60 2.24
CA PHE A 106 8.47 -4.04 2.54
C PHE A 106 8.42 -3.57 4.00
N ALA A 107 7.53 -2.64 4.28
CA ALA A 107 7.28 -2.15 5.63
C ALA A 107 5.77 -2.13 5.86
N ASP A 108 5.35 -2.63 7.01
CA ASP A 108 3.96 -2.68 7.45
C ASP A 108 3.80 -1.96 8.78
N LEU A 109 2.80 -1.10 8.89
CA LEU A 109 2.47 -0.35 10.10
C LEU A 109 1.28 -0.99 10.80
N THR A 110 1.47 -1.38 12.03
CA THR A 110 0.41 -1.81 12.94
C THR A 110 0.21 -0.77 14.04
N ILE A 111 -1.04 -0.46 14.39
CA ILE A 111 -1.40 0.56 15.38
C ILE A 111 -2.36 -0.04 16.39
N ALA A 112 -2.03 0.10 17.67
CA ALA A 112 -2.88 -0.26 18.79
C ALA A 112 -3.41 1.01 19.47
N ILE A 113 -4.73 1.10 19.65
CA ILE A 113 -5.41 2.21 20.30
C ILE A 113 -6.20 1.76 21.52
N ARG A 114 -6.38 2.69 22.44
CA ARG A 114 -7.29 2.52 23.59
C ARG A 114 -8.71 2.90 23.19
N THR A 115 -9.62 1.96 23.34
CA THR A 115 -11.06 2.15 23.14
C THR A 115 -11.81 2.01 24.46
N LYS A 116 -13.10 2.32 24.48
CA LYS A 116 -13.96 2.10 25.65
C LYS A 116 -14.06 0.63 26.10
N ARG A 117 -13.76 -0.31 25.19
CA ARG A 117 -13.84 -1.77 25.42
C ARG A 117 -12.47 -2.42 25.69
N GLY A 118 -11.39 -1.63 25.73
CA GLY A 118 -10.03 -2.12 25.90
C GLY A 118 -9.09 -1.66 24.78
N ILE A 119 -7.97 -2.35 24.61
CA ILE A 119 -7.02 -2.08 23.55
C ILE A 119 -7.51 -2.79 22.29
N ALA A 120 -7.61 -2.05 21.18
CA ALA A 120 -7.92 -2.56 19.86
C ALA A 120 -6.72 -2.33 18.93
N GLU A 121 -6.39 -3.33 18.16
CA GLU A 121 -5.34 -3.29 17.15
C GLU A 121 -5.97 -3.19 15.75
N TYR A 122 -5.51 -2.25 14.96
CA TYR A 122 -5.93 -2.13 13.56
C TYR A 122 -5.17 -3.13 12.68
N PRO A 123 -5.78 -3.59 11.57
CA PRO A 123 -5.08 -4.37 10.57
C PRO A 123 -3.80 -3.65 10.09
N SER A 124 -2.79 -4.41 9.75
CA SER A 124 -1.53 -3.85 9.29
C SER A 124 -1.71 -3.09 7.96
N ILE A 125 -1.10 -1.92 7.88
CA ILE A 125 -1.14 -1.03 6.70
C ILE A 125 0.19 -1.16 5.98
N SER A 126 0.16 -1.57 4.71
CA SER A 126 1.39 -1.66 3.93
C SER A 126 1.92 -0.27 3.58
N LEU A 127 3.16 -0.01 3.98
CA LEU A 127 3.93 1.18 3.67
C LEU A 127 4.90 0.97 2.49
N ALA A 128 4.78 -0.14 1.78
CA ALA A 128 5.70 -0.55 0.70
C ALA A 128 5.83 0.49 -0.43
N ALA A 129 4.81 1.30 -0.66
CA ALA A 129 4.84 2.37 -1.65
C ALA A 129 5.41 3.70 -1.13
N LEU A 130 5.79 3.80 0.14
CA LEU A 130 6.45 4.97 0.73
C LEU A 130 7.97 4.87 0.59
N SER A 131 8.64 6.03 0.62
CA SER A 131 10.09 6.10 0.71
C SER A 131 10.56 5.82 2.15
N LYS A 132 11.82 5.45 2.30
CA LYS A 132 12.43 5.27 3.63
C LYS A 132 12.34 6.55 4.50
N ALA A 133 12.44 7.72 3.88
CA ALA A 133 12.31 9.01 4.56
C ALA A 133 10.88 9.20 5.10
N GLU A 134 9.86 9.00 4.27
CA GLU A 134 8.44 9.11 4.66
C GLU A 134 8.07 8.11 5.78
N ILE A 135 8.59 6.87 5.71
CA ILE A 135 8.40 5.87 6.77
C ILE A 135 9.06 6.33 8.08
N SER A 136 10.26 6.90 8.00
CA SER A 136 10.97 7.43 9.17
C SER A 136 10.22 8.61 9.79
N GLU A 137 9.68 9.50 8.97
CA GLU A 137 8.88 10.65 9.43
C GLU A 137 7.59 10.20 10.13
N ILE A 138 6.88 9.20 9.59
CA ILE A 138 5.71 8.59 10.27
C ILE A 138 6.11 8.01 11.61
N SER A 139 7.22 7.25 11.66
CA SER A 139 7.73 6.66 12.89
C SER A 139 8.07 7.71 13.95
N LEU A 140 8.73 8.79 13.56
CA LEU A 140 9.08 9.90 14.45
C LEU A 140 7.82 10.59 14.98
N ALA A 141 6.85 10.92 14.12
CA ALA A 141 5.61 11.57 14.52
C ALA A 141 4.81 10.71 15.53
N LEU A 142 4.69 9.41 15.29
CA LEU A 142 4.00 8.50 16.22
C LEU A 142 4.77 8.36 17.54
N SER A 143 6.10 8.32 17.49
CA SER A 143 6.94 8.27 18.68
C SER A 143 6.84 9.54 19.54
N GLU A 144 6.77 10.72 18.89
CA GLU A 144 6.54 11.99 19.59
C GLU A 144 5.18 12.03 20.29
N ILE A 145 4.12 11.56 19.62
CA ILE A 145 2.79 11.45 20.21
C ILE A 145 2.82 10.56 21.45
N MET A 146 3.55 9.45 21.40
CA MET A 146 3.69 8.54 22.55
C MET A 146 4.48 9.16 23.70
N ARG A 147 5.52 9.94 23.40
CA ARG A 147 6.38 10.59 24.41
C ARG A 147 5.68 11.75 25.11
N ASN A 148 4.78 12.47 24.42
CA ASN A 148 4.07 13.63 24.95
C ASN A 148 2.76 13.27 25.67
N LYS A 149 2.59 12.03 26.06
CA LYS A 149 1.44 11.49 26.75
C LYS A 149 1.70 11.28 28.23
#